data_018243bcfc863c63301acfcfbae9d975
#
_entry.id   018243bcfc863c63301acfcfbae9d975
#
_cell.length_a   1.000
_cell.length_b   1.000
_cell.length_c   1.000
_cell.angle_alpha   90.00
_cell.angle_beta   90.00
_cell.angle_gamma   90.00
#
_symmetry.space_group_name_H-M   'P 1'
#
loop_
_entity.id
_entity.type
_entity.pdbx_description
1 polymer ?
#
loop_
_entity_poly.entity_id
_entity_poly.type
_entity_poly.pdbx_seq_one_letter_code
_entity_poly.pdbx_strand_id
1 'polypeptide(L)'
;MYEYRKELCEKLNLKAIMFGGRIPNYYKYADTMRPKEYLDKVRSREIYDPVLTFQLSNDFHVRRVMKNYLPNDEESKHCATLLQWDNIYYQEPTQDYVDKKTTVRVGLVQWQMRPYKTLDDVFEQVEFFVDAVSDYKSDFVLFPEYFNAPLMAKFNHLGEAQSIRGLAQYTEEVRDRFINLAISYNINIITGSMPYVKEDGGLYNVGFLVRRDGSYEMYEKVHVTPDEIKSWGLSGGKMVQTFDTDCAKIGILICYDVEFPELSRIMADQGMQILFVPFLTDTQNGYSRVRVCAQARAIENECFVVIAGSVGNLPRVHNMDIQYAQSGVFTPCDFAFPTDGKRAEATPNTEMILVS
;
A
#
# COMPACT_ATOMS: atom_id res chain seq x y z
N MET A 1 -33.10 -1.54 9.16
CA MET A 1 -31.70 -1.87 8.85
C MET A 1 -30.83 -0.62 8.72
N TYR A 2 -31.21 0.40 7.94
CA TYR A 2 -30.40 1.64 7.83
C TYR A 2 -30.37 2.42 9.15
N GLU A 3 -31.48 2.58 9.85
CA GLU A 3 -31.54 3.26 11.15
C GLU A 3 -30.54 2.66 12.16
N TYR A 4 -30.53 1.33 12.28
CA TYR A 4 -29.56 0.65 13.16
C TYR A 4 -28.09 0.94 12.79
N ARG A 5 -27.78 1.05 11.48
CA ARG A 5 -26.43 1.40 11.02
C ARG A 5 -26.09 2.87 11.31
N LYS A 6 -27.06 3.78 11.19
CA LYS A 6 -26.90 5.18 11.56
C LYS A 6 -26.64 5.31 13.07
N GLU A 7 -27.47 4.68 13.90
CA GLU A 7 -27.27 4.64 15.36
C GLU A 7 -25.89 4.08 15.74
N LEU A 8 -25.46 3.02 15.07
CA LEU A 8 -24.12 2.46 15.29
C LEU A 8 -23.01 3.43 14.86
N CYS A 9 -23.18 4.10 13.74
CA CYS A 9 -22.25 5.12 13.24
C CYS A 9 -22.13 6.30 14.23
N GLU A 10 -23.25 6.76 14.77
CA GLU A 10 -23.30 7.80 15.79
C GLU A 10 -22.64 7.34 17.10
N LYS A 11 -23.01 6.14 17.57
CA LYS A 11 -22.45 5.56 18.80
C LYS A 11 -20.94 5.35 18.74
N LEU A 12 -20.40 5.03 17.57
CA LEU A 12 -18.97 4.84 17.34
C LEU A 12 -18.26 6.14 16.94
N ASN A 13 -18.97 7.27 16.93
CA ASN A 13 -18.44 8.55 16.45
C ASN A 13 -17.78 8.46 15.07
N LEU A 14 -18.39 7.70 14.14
CA LEU A 14 -17.92 7.63 12.77
C LEU A 14 -18.47 8.79 11.95
N LYS A 15 -17.68 9.30 11.02
CA LYS A 15 -18.01 10.50 10.24
C LYS A 15 -19.15 10.29 9.25
N ALA A 16 -19.22 9.10 8.64
CA ALA A 16 -20.19 8.81 7.60
C ALA A 16 -20.38 7.30 7.41
N ILE A 17 -21.47 6.94 6.73
CA ILE A 17 -21.70 5.60 6.19
C ILE A 17 -21.58 5.70 4.67
N MET A 18 -20.78 4.83 4.05
CA MET A 18 -20.62 4.76 2.60
C MET A 18 -20.84 3.33 2.10
N PHE A 19 -21.51 3.19 0.96
CA PHE A 19 -21.67 1.89 0.30
C PHE A 19 -22.05 2.03 -1.18
N GLY A 20 -21.88 0.94 -1.92
CA GLY A 20 -22.30 0.82 -3.32
C GLY A 20 -23.80 0.43 -3.40
N GLY A 21 -24.61 1.22 -4.11
CA GLY A 21 -26.02 0.96 -4.36
C GLY A 21 -26.28 0.53 -5.81
N ARG A 22 -27.14 -0.48 -6.02
CA ARG A 22 -27.61 -0.88 -7.34
C ARG A 22 -28.56 0.17 -7.92
N ILE A 23 -28.66 0.20 -9.25
CA ILE A 23 -29.65 1.00 -10.01
C ILE A 23 -30.39 0.10 -11.00
N PRO A 24 -31.23 -0.84 -10.49
CA PRO A 24 -31.74 -1.96 -11.27
C PRO A 24 -32.65 -1.56 -12.44
N ASN A 25 -33.22 -0.37 -12.44
CA ASN A 25 -34.05 0.10 -13.57
C ASN A 25 -33.23 0.82 -14.65
N TYR A 26 -31.92 0.97 -14.48
CA TYR A 26 -31.08 1.70 -15.45
C TYR A 26 -31.03 1.02 -16.83
N TYR A 27 -31.14 -0.30 -16.93
CA TYR A 27 -31.14 -1.00 -18.21
C TYR A 27 -32.25 -0.51 -19.16
N LYS A 28 -33.38 -0.01 -18.64
CA LYS A 28 -34.48 0.52 -19.46
C LYS A 28 -34.14 1.82 -20.16
N TYR A 29 -33.10 2.51 -19.70
CA TYR A 29 -32.75 3.86 -20.14
C TYR A 29 -31.32 3.94 -20.67
N ALA A 30 -30.53 2.88 -20.58
CA ALA A 30 -29.11 2.87 -20.90
C ALA A 30 -28.80 3.23 -22.35
N ASP A 31 -29.71 2.93 -23.27
CA ASP A 31 -29.56 3.26 -24.70
C ASP A 31 -29.82 4.74 -25.00
N THR A 32 -30.51 5.45 -24.13
CA THR A 32 -30.97 6.84 -24.34
C THR A 32 -30.34 7.86 -23.41
N MET A 33 -29.78 7.44 -22.27
CA MET A 33 -29.15 8.36 -21.33
C MET A 33 -27.99 7.75 -20.58
N ARG A 34 -27.04 8.62 -20.20
CA ARG A 34 -25.86 8.23 -19.40
C ARG A 34 -26.26 7.96 -17.95
N PRO A 35 -25.48 7.13 -17.19
CA PRO A 35 -25.79 6.82 -15.80
C PRO A 35 -25.99 8.06 -14.91
N LYS A 36 -25.18 9.11 -15.11
CA LYS A 36 -25.29 10.36 -14.34
C LYS A 36 -26.65 11.06 -14.60
N GLU A 37 -27.07 11.16 -15.85
CA GLU A 37 -28.35 11.77 -16.22
C GLU A 37 -29.53 10.97 -15.65
N TYR A 38 -29.45 9.64 -15.69
CA TYR A 38 -30.42 8.75 -15.05
C TYR A 38 -30.54 9.04 -13.54
N LEU A 39 -29.40 9.16 -12.84
CA LEU A 39 -29.40 9.48 -11.41
C LEU A 39 -30.05 10.83 -11.11
N ASP A 40 -29.75 11.85 -11.92
CA ASP A 40 -30.31 13.19 -11.74
C ASP A 40 -31.85 13.15 -11.91
N LYS A 41 -32.35 12.36 -12.87
CA LYS A 41 -33.79 12.16 -13.06
C LYS A 41 -34.46 11.34 -11.95
N VAL A 42 -33.77 10.40 -11.35
CA VAL A 42 -34.30 9.70 -10.16
C VAL A 42 -34.34 10.66 -8.95
N ARG A 43 -33.34 11.50 -8.80
CA ARG A 43 -33.30 12.54 -7.73
C ARG A 43 -34.40 13.59 -7.89
N SER A 44 -34.70 14.01 -9.13
CA SER A 44 -35.80 14.92 -9.45
C SER A 44 -37.20 14.24 -9.41
N ARG A 45 -37.25 12.91 -9.17
CA ARG A 45 -38.48 12.09 -9.16
C ARG A 45 -39.14 11.98 -10.52
N GLU A 46 -38.46 12.27 -11.61
CA GLU A 46 -38.95 12.04 -12.97
C GLU A 46 -38.92 10.56 -13.34
N ILE A 47 -37.98 9.82 -12.78
CA ILE A 47 -37.84 8.36 -12.95
C ILE A 47 -37.88 7.70 -11.58
N TYR A 48 -38.54 6.57 -11.50
CA TYR A 48 -38.56 5.74 -10.28
C TYR A 48 -37.56 4.57 -10.44
N ASP A 49 -36.64 4.48 -9.50
CA ASP A 49 -35.77 3.32 -9.31
C ASP A 49 -36.00 2.76 -7.89
N PRO A 50 -36.39 1.49 -7.74
CA PRO A 50 -36.83 0.97 -6.45
C PRO A 50 -35.72 0.96 -5.40
N VAL A 51 -34.47 0.72 -5.80
CA VAL A 51 -33.36 0.66 -4.87
C VAL A 51 -32.84 2.06 -4.57
N LEU A 52 -32.52 2.84 -5.60
CA LEU A 52 -31.99 4.18 -5.42
C LEU A 52 -32.98 5.12 -4.74
N THR A 53 -34.27 5.08 -5.14
CA THR A 53 -35.30 5.92 -4.51
C THR A 53 -35.45 5.59 -3.02
N PHE A 54 -35.41 4.31 -2.64
CA PHE A 54 -35.45 3.90 -1.25
C PHE A 54 -34.21 4.38 -0.47
N GLN A 55 -33.02 4.33 -1.07
CA GLN A 55 -31.80 4.82 -0.45
C GLN A 55 -31.81 6.33 -0.25
N LEU A 56 -32.25 7.09 -1.26
CA LEU A 56 -32.42 8.55 -1.15
C LEU A 56 -33.46 8.95 -0.10
N SER A 57 -34.55 8.19 0.06
CA SER A 57 -35.57 8.45 1.09
C SER A 57 -35.12 8.11 2.52
N ASN A 58 -33.96 7.44 2.65
CA ASN A 58 -33.28 7.21 3.92
C ASN A 58 -32.07 8.14 4.11
N ASP A 59 -32.10 9.34 3.54
CA ASP A 59 -31.09 10.42 3.67
C ASP A 59 -29.70 10.08 3.15
N PHE A 60 -29.58 9.06 2.30
CA PHE A 60 -28.33 8.83 1.60
C PHE A 60 -28.23 9.72 0.36
N HIS A 61 -27.04 10.26 0.11
CA HIS A 61 -26.77 11.07 -1.08
C HIS A 61 -25.83 10.36 -2.03
N VAL A 62 -26.07 10.51 -3.33
CA VAL A 62 -25.17 9.98 -4.36
C VAL A 62 -23.92 10.88 -4.46
N ARG A 63 -22.74 10.31 -4.24
CA ARG A 63 -21.45 10.98 -4.41
C ARG A 63 -20.92 10.85 -5.84
N ARG A 64 -21.01 9.64 -6.39
CA ARG A 64 -20.55 9.37 -7.77
C ARG A 64 -21.18 8.10 -8.33
N VAL A 65 -21.03 7.92 -9.65
CA VAL A 65 -21.26 6.65 -10.34
C VAL A 65 -19.97 5.84 -10.34
N MET A 66 -20.08 4.56 -10.04
CA MET A 66 -19.01 3.58 -10.17
C MET A 66 -19.33 2.68 -11.36
N LYS A 67 -18.49 2.74 -12.40
CA LYS A 67 -18.62 1.89 -13.59
C LYS A 67 -17.90 0.57 -13.36
N ASN A 68 -18.45 -0.50 -13.91
CA ASN A 68 -17.92 -1.87 -13.79
C ASN A 68 -17.74 -2.36 -12.34
N TYR A 69 -18.48 -1.78 -11.41
CA TYR A 69 -18.41 -2.13 -9.99
C TYR A 69 -19.17 -3.43 -9.68
N LEU A 70 -20.21 -3.73 -10.43
CA LEU A 70 -21.02 -4.95 -10.29
C LEU A 70 -20.99 -5.74 -11.61
N PRO A 71 -19.94 -6.51 -11.89
CA PRO A 71 -19.70 -7.12 -13.20
C PRO A 71 -20.78 -8.10 -13.64
N ASN A 72 -21.57 -8.66 -12.71
CA ASN A 72 -22.66 -9.61 -13.01
C ASN A 72 -24.06 -8.97 -12.92
N ASP A 73 -24.16 -7.64 -12.80
CA ASP A 73 -25.43 -6.92 -12.66
C ASP A 73 -25.86 -6.27 -13.98
N GLU A 74 -26.52 -7.05 -14.84
CA GLU A 74 -27.04 -6.60 -16.12
C GLU A 74 -28.13 -5.52 -15.99
N GLU A 75 -28.94 -5.57 -14.93
CA GLU A 75 -30.01 -4.60 -14.68
C GLU A 75 -29.48 -3.20 -14.39
N SER A 76 -28.36 -3.11 -13.71
CA SER A 76 -27.64 -1.85 -13.46
C SER A 76 -26.61 -1.53 -14.54
N LYS A 77 -26.49 -2.33 -15.62
CA LYS A 77 -25.47 -2.22 -16.66
C LYS A 77 -24.06 -2.12 -16.05
N HIS A 78 -23.78 -3.01 -15.11
CA HIS A 78 -22.51 -3.09 -14.34
C HIS A 78 -22.16 -1.81 -13.54
N CYS A 79 -23.10 -0.85 -13.45
CA CYS A 79 -22.92 0.39 -12.73
C CYS A 79 -23.48 0.31 -11.31
N ALA A 80 -22.86 1.04 -10.40
CA ALA A 80 -23.41 1.28 -9.06
C ALA A 80 -23.29 2.77 -8.71
N THR A 81 -24.01 3.18 -7.67
CA THR A 81 -23.89 4.51 -7.07
C THR A 81 -23.08 4.40 -5.80
N LEU A 82 -22.06 5.25 -5.61
CA LEU A 82 -21.48 5.45 -4.30
C LEU A 82 -22.42 6.37 -3.50
N LEU A 83 -23.00 5.81 -2.44
CA LEU A 83 -23.91 6.50 -1.55
C LEU A 83 -23.23 6.84 -0.24
N GLN A 84 -23.59 7.97 0.33
CA GLN A 84 -23.08 8.45 1.61
C GLN A 84 -24.20 9.03 2.45
N TRP A 85 -24.19 8.72 3.73
CA TRP A 85 -24.93 9.40 4.78
C TRP A 85 -23.90 10.01 5.74
N ASP A 86 -24.04 11.29 6.05
CA ASP A 86 -23.14 12.02 6.95
C ASP A 86 -23.71 12.02 8.36
N ASN A 87 -22.88 11.65 9.34
CA ASN A 87 -23.24 11.74 10.76
C ASN A 87 -23.12 13.21 11.21
N ILE A 88 -24.26 13.87 11.38
CA ILE A 88 -24.34 15.27 11.83
C ILE A 88 -23.87 15.46 13.29
N TYR A 89 -23.81 14.38 14.07
CA TYR A 89 -23.33 14.39 15.46
C TYR A 89 -21.84 14.04 15.55
N TYR A 90 -21.17 13.81 14.41
CA TYR A 90 -19.75 13.52 14.39
C TYR A 90 -18.96 14.67 15.04
N GLN A 91 -18.19 14.33 16.04
CA GLN A 91 -17.25 15.23 16.67
C GLN A 91 -15.84 14.89 16.19
N GLU A 92 -15.15 15.85 15.58
CA GLU A 92 -13.74 15.62 15.28
C GLU A 92 -13.02 15.30 16.60
N PRO A 93 -12.27 14.18 16.64
CA PRO A 93 -11.47 13.87 17.82
C PRO A 93 -10.59 15.11 18.10
N THR A 94 -10.74 15.73 19.27
CA THR A 94 -9.77 16.70 19.72
C THR A 94 -8.41 16.03 19.70
N GLN A 95 -7.37 16.68 19.23
CA GLN A 95 -6.02 16.12 19.03
C GLN A 95 -5.46 15.41 20.28
N ASP A 96 -6.08 15.58 21.44
CA ASP A 96 -5.67 14.98 22.72
C ASP A 96 -6.33 13.61 23.04
N TYR A 97 -7.35 13.16 22.29
CA TYR A 97 -8.09 11.91 22.54
C TYR A 97 -8.35 11.10 21.26
N VAL A 98 -7.35 10.95 20.42
CA VAL A 98 -7.31 9.74 19.60
C VAL A 98 -6.95 8.63 20.60
N ASP A 99 -7.83 7.65 20.81
CA ASP A 99 -7.46 6.35 21.38
C ASP A 99 -6.32 5.84 20.52
N LYS A 100 -5.07 6.19 20.91
CA LYS A 100 -3.87 5.74 20.19
C LYS A 100 -3.93 4.23 20.31
N LYS A 101 -4.14 3.58 19.21
CA LYS A 101 -4.09 2.13 19.16
C LYS A 101 -2.81 1.69 19.86
N THR A 102 -2.95 1.02 20.98
CA THR A 102 -1.82 0.64 21.84
C THR A 102 -1.02 -0.52 21.25
N THR A 103 -1.60 -1.21 20.26
CA THR A 103 -0.97 -2.34 19.58
C THR A 103 -1.15 -2.20 18.08
N VAL A 104 -0.04 -2.17 17.34
CA VAL A 104 -0.01 -2.17 15.88
C VAL A 104 0.48 -3.53 15.41
N ARG A 105 -0.26 -4.17 14.52
CA ARG A 105 0.12 -5.45 13.93
C ARG A 105 0.64 -5.24 12.52
N VAL A 106 1.83 -5.77 12.23
CA VAL A 106 2.49 -5.63 10.94
C VAL A 106 2.65 -6.98 10.26
N GLY A 107 2.35 -7.05 8.98
CA GLY A 107 2.66 -8.18 8.12
C GLY A 107 3.81 -7.83 7.18
N LEU A 108 4.76 -8.74 7.02
CA LEU A 108 5.91 -8.63 6.15
C LEU A 108 5.83 -9.70 5.09
N VAL A 109 6.03 -9.33 3.84
CA VAL A 109 6.13 -10.30 2.74
C VAL A 109 7.60 -10.54 2.41
N GLN A 110 8.10 -11.72 2.74
CA GLN A 110 9.38 -12.20 2.20
C GLN A 110 9.08 -12.82 0.84
N TRP A 111 9.29 -12.02 -0.19
CA TRP A 111 8.83 -12.25 -1.56
C TRP A 111 9.79 -13.15 -2.33
N GLN A 112 9.28 -14.24 -2.90
CA GLN A 112 10.04 -15.10 -3.80
C GLN A 112 10.09 -14.50 -5.20
N MET A 113 11.25 -14.10 -5.64
CA MET A 113 11.49 -13.71 -7.03
C MET A 113 11.35 -14.93 -7.93
N ARG A 114 10.42 -14.86 -8.87
CA ARG A 114 10.13 -15.91 -9.85
C ARG A 114 9.70 -15.29 -11.18
N PRO A 115 9.87 -15.98 -12.31
CA PRO A 115 9.41 -15.44 -13.59
C PRO A 115 7.90 -15.22 -13.62
N TYR A 116 7.47 -14.02 -13.99
CA TYR A 116 6.08 -13.69 -14.28
C TYR A 116 5.96 -13.24 -15.73
N LYS A 117 4.83 -13.56 -16.37
CA LYS A 117 4.57 -13.19 -17.77
C LYS A 117 3.84 -11.86 -17.88
N THR A 118 2.97 -11.56 -16.94
CA THR A 118 2.10 -10.38 -16.96
C THR A 118 2.11 -9.69 -15.60
N LEU A 119 1.64 -8.46 -15.57
CA LEU A 119 1.40 -7.76 -14.33
C LEU A 119 0.26 -8.43 -13.53
N ASP A 120 -0.71 -9.04 -14.22
CA ASP A 120 -1.80 -9.78 -13.58
C ASP A 120 -1.26 -10.98 -12.78
N ASP A 121 -0.30 -11.73 -13.34
CA ASP A 121 0.34 -12.85 -12.62
C ASP A 121 1.05 -12.36 -11.33
N VAL A 122 1.67 -11.17 -11.37
CA VAL A 122 2.29 -10.56 -10.18
C VAL A 122 1.23 -10.19 -9.16
N PHE A 123 0.12 -9.59 -9.61
CA PHE A 123 -0.93 -9.12 -8.72
C PHE A 123 -1.81 -10.23 -8.16
N GLU A 124 -1.93 -11.36 -8.83
CA GLU A 124 -2.52 -12.56 -8.25
C GLU A 124 -1.75 -13.01 -6.99
N GLN A 125 -0.42 -12.98 -7.06
CA GLN A 125 0.43 -13.30 -5.91
C GLN A 125 0.43 -12.19 -4.85
N VAL A 126 0.42 -10.91 -5.25
CA VAL A 126 0.31 -9.77 -4.34
C VAL A 126 -0.98 -9.83 -3.54
N GLU A 127 -2.12 -10.05 -4.21
CA GLU A 127 -3.43 -10.15 -3.58
C GLU A 127 -3.49 -11.31 -2.60
N PHE A 128 -2.94 -12.48 -2.95
CA PHE A 128 -2.82 -13.62 -2.04
C PHE A 128 -2.12 -13.23 -0.72
N PHE A 129 -1.03 -12.47 -0.77
CA PHE A 129 -0.33 -12.05 0.44
C PHE A 129 -1.09 -10.96 1.21
N VAL A 130 -1.72 -10.01 0.52
CA VAL A 130 -2.54 -8.98 1.17
C VAL A 130 -3.73 -9.61 1.89
N ASP A 131 -4.42 -10.55 1.25
CA ASP A 131 -5.52 -11.31 1.83
C ASP A 131 -5.06 -12.07 3.09
N ALA A 132 -4.01 -12.88 2.96
CA ALA A 132 -3.46 -13.66 4.07
C ALA A 132 -3.04 -12.78 5.26
N VAL A 133 -2.40 -11.63 5.03
CA VAL A 133 -2.00 -10.69 6.09
C VAL A 133 -3.22 -9.99 6.71
N SER A 134 -4.23 -9.65 5.89
CA SER A 134 -5.44 -8.98 6.36
C SER A 134 -6.28 -9.89 7.28
N ASP A 135 -6.30 -11.20 7.04
CA ASP A 135 -7.00 -12.19 7.88
C ASP A 135 -6.49 -12.20 9.33
N TYR A 136 -5.20 -11.90 9.54
CA TYR A 136 -4.63 -11.70 10.86
C TYR A 136 -5.01 -10.35 11.51
N LYS A 137 -5.87 -9.55 10.84
CA LYS A 137 -6.25 -8.20 11.29
C LYS A 137 -5.03 -7.29 11.44
N SER A 138 -4.08 -7.41 10.52
CA SER A 138 -2.90 -6.57 10.50
C SER A 138 -3.24 -5.15 10.08
N ASP A 139 -2.48 -4.18 10.58
CA ASP A 139 -2.64 -2.77 10.26
C ASP A 139 -1.86 -2.36 9.03
N PHE A 140 -0.72 -3.03 8.83
CA PHE A 140 0.17 -2.81 7.71
C PHE A 140 0.57 -4.11 7.04
N VAL A 141 0.77 -4.04 5.72
CA VAL A 141 1.56 -5.02 4.98
C VAL A 141 2.71 -4.31 4.27
N LEU A 142 3.92 -4.87 4.39
CA LEU A 142 5.14 -4.37 3.74
C LEU A 142 5.58 -5.33 2.64
N PHE A 143 5.69 -4.82 1.40
CA PHE A 143 6.34 -5.49 0.28
C PHE A 143 7.79 -5.04 0.14
N PRO A 144 8.68 -5.84 -0.47
CA PRO A 144 10.09 -5.50 -0.61
C PRO A 144 10.40 -4.55 -1.79
N GLU A 145 11.63 -4.06 -1.82
CA GLU A 145 12.17 -3.29 -2.93
C GLU A 145 12.16 -4.12 -4.23
N TYR A 146 11.80 -3.50 -5.35
CA TYR A 146 11.76 -4.10 -6.70
C TYR A 146 11.02 -5.44 -6.80
N PHE A 147 9.96 -5.64 -6.03
CA PHE A 147 9.17 -6.89 -6.07
C PHE A 147 8.63 -7.21 -7.48
N ASN A 148 8.48 -6.20 -8.34
CA ASN A 148 8.03 -6.30 -9.73
C ASN A 148 9.16 -6.56 -10.74
N ALA A 149 10.42 -6.70 -10.28
CA ALA A 149 11.59 -6.97 -11.12
C ALA A 149 11.45 -8.14 -12.11
N PRO A 150 10.71 -9.21 -11.82
CA PRO A 150 10.50 -10.29 -12.80
C PRO A 150 9.95 -9.83 -14.15
N LEU A 151 9.15 -8.75 -14.17
CA LEU A 151 8.60 -8.19 -15.42
C LEU A 151 9.67 -7.53 -16.31
N MET A 152 10.83 -7.20 -15.73
CA MET A 152 11.95 -6.63 -16.49
C MET A 152 12.52 -7.60 -17.54
N ALA A 153 12.29 -8.92 -17.36
CA ALA A 153 12.66 -9.93 -18.35
C ALA A 153 12.10 -9.69 -19.76
N LYS A 154 10.97 -8.98 -19.87
CA LYS A 154 10.38 -8.59 -21.15
C LYS A 154 11.27 -7.63 -21.94
N PHE A 155 12.14 -6.92 -21.28
CA PHE A 155 13.00 -5.88 -21.82
C PHE A 155 14.46 -6.32 -21.96
N ASN A 156 14.78 -7.61 -21.74
CA ASN A 156 16.15 -8.14 -21.81
C ASN A 156 16.84 -7.95 -23.17
N HIS A 157 16.07 -7.66 -24.23
CA HIS A 157 16.62 -7.32 -25.55
C HIS A 157 17.17 -5.88 -25.61
N LEU A 158 16.91 -5.08 -24.58
CA LEU A 158 17.42 -3.72 -24.41
C LEU A 158 18.64 -3.72 -23.50
N GLY A 159 19.41 -2.63 -23.49
CA GLY A 159 20.45 -2.42 -22.48
C GLY A 159 19.86 -2.21 -21.08
N GLU A 160 20.68 -2.40 -20.04
CA GLU A 160 20.25 -2.37 -18.63
C GLU A 160 19.47 -1.11 -18.25
N ALA A 161 19.98 0.06 -18.64
CA ALA A 161 19.33 1.34 -18.38
C ALA A 161 17.98 1.51 -19.11
N GLN A 162 17.79 0.87 -20.25
CA GLN A 162 16.52 0.87 -20.97
C GLN A 162 15.55 -0.16 -20.40
N SER A 163 16.06 -1.29 -19.94
CA SER A 163 15.24 -2.37 -19.35
C SER A 163 14.56 -1.91 -18.07
N ILE A 164 15.28 -1.22 -17.18
CA ILE A 164 14.67 -0.69 -15.94
C ILE A 164 13.67 0.44 -16.22
N ARG A 165 13.89 1.27 -17.25
CA ARG A 165 12.91 2.25 -17.72
C ARG A 165 11.67 1.58 -18.34
N GLY A 166 11.85 0.43 -19.00
CA GLY A 166 10.74 -0.40 -19.44
C GLY A 166 9.90 -0.92 -18.26
N LEU A 167 10.53 -1.29 -17.15
CA LEU A 167 9.81 -1.69 -15.93
C LEU A 167 9.02 -0.53 -15.32
N ALA A 168 9.54 0.70 -15.39
CA ALA A 168 8.90 1.90 -14.84
C ALA A 168 7.51 2.19 -15.43
N GLN A 169 7.18 1.70 -16.62
CA GLN A 169 5.88 1.90 -17.25
C GLN A 169 4.71 1.29 -16.44
N TYR A 170 4.99 0.30 -15.58
CA TYR A 170 3.96 -0.36 -14.77
C TYR A 170 3.66 0.37 -13.46
N THR A 171 4.45 1.36 -13.05
CA THR A 171 4.45 1.89 -11.69
C THR A 171 3.13 2.57 -11.31
N GLU A 172 2.50 3.30 -12.22
CA GLU A 172 1.20 3.92 -11.94
C GLU A 172 0.08 2.89 -11.85
N GLU A 173 0.06 1.90 -12.75
CA GLU A 173 -0.91 0.82 -12.68
C GLU A 173 -0.72 -0.02 -11.40
N VAL A 174 0.51 -0.27 -10.99
CA VAL A 174 0.84 -0.95 -9.73
C VAL A 174 0.28 -0.17 -8.54
N ARG A 175 0.51 1.15 -8.47
CA ARG A 175 -0.07 2.02 -7.45
C ARG A 175 -1.60 1.89 -7.39
N ASP A 176 -2.27 2.02 -8.53
CA ASP A 176 -3.72 2.02 -8.60
C ASP A 176 -4.32 0.66 -8.18
N ARG A 177 -3.64 -0.44 -8.51
CA ARG A 177 -4.02 -1.77 -8.04
C ARG A 177 -3.84 -1.92 -6.52
N PHE A 178 -2.77 -1.42 -5.94
CA PHE A 178 -2.58 -1.41 -4.48
C PHE A 178 -3.62 -0.54 -3.76
N ILE A 179 -4.06 0.57 -4.35
CA ILE A 179 -5.16 1.38 -3.81
C ILE A 179 -6.44 0.54 -3.69
N ASN A 180 -6.77 -0.22 -4.73
CA ASN A 180 -7.94 -1.10 -4.70
C ASN A 180 -7.81 -2.20 -3.63
N LEU A 181 -6.63 -2.81 -3.48
CA LEU A 181 -6.38 -3.82 -2.45
C LEU A 181 -6.46 -3.22 -1.04
N ALA A 182 -5.86 -2.05 -0.79
CA ALA A 182 -5.90 -1.40 0.51
C ALA A 182 -7.34 -1.13 0.98
N ILE A 183 -8.20 -0.67 0.07
CA ILE A 183 -9.63 -0.45 0.34
C ILE A 183 -10.35 -1.78 0.56
N SER A 184 -10.13 -2.76 -0.32
CA SER A 184 -10.87 -4.03 -0.29
C SER A 184 -10.57 -4.86 0.94
N TYR A 185 -9.30 -4.88 1.36
CA TYR A 185 -8.83 -5.66 2.50
C TYR A 185 -8.70 -4.84 3.79
N ASN A 186 -9.06 -3.55 3.75
CA ASN A 186 -9.04 -2.62 4.89
C ASN A 186 -7.69 -2.61 5.64
N ILE A 187 -6.58 -2.48 4.89
CA ILE A 187 -5.22 -2.54 5.41
C ILE A 187 -4.36 -1.42 4.80
N ASN A 188 -3.43 -0.85 5.59
CA ASN A 188 -2.43 0.06 5.04
C ASN A 188 -1.34 -0.75 4.32
N ILE A 189 -0.97 -0.36 3.10
CA ILE A 189 0.01 -1.07 2.28
C ILE A 189 1.23 -0.18 2.04
N ILE A 190 2.40 -0.69 2.39
CA ILE A 190 3.68 -0.14 1.95
C ILE A 190 4.12 -0.99 0.76
N THR A 191 4.04 -0.41 -0.43
CA THR A 191 4.14 -1.15 -1.70
C THR A 191 5.53 -1.70 -2.02
N GLY A 192 6.49 -1.58 -1.09
CA GLY A 192 7.88 -1.78 -1.42
C GLY A 192 8.40 -0.62 -2.27
N SER A 193 9.21 -0.91 -3.27
CA SER A 193 9.60 0.13 -4.21
C SER A 193 9.79 -0.39 -5.63
N MET A 194 9.82 0.52 -6.60
CA MET A 194 9.89 0.24 -8.02
C MET A 194 10.45 1.44 -8.79
N PRO A 195 10.95 1.25 -10.03
CA PRO A 195 11.47 2.36 -10.83
C PRO A 195 10.32 3.26 -11.30
N TYR A 196 10.54 4.56 -11.28
CA TYR A 196 9.59 5.57 -11.76
C TYR A 196 10.30 6.65 -12.56
N VAL A 197 9.76 6.98 -13.73
CA VAL A 197 10.25 8.09 -14.56
C VAL A 197 9.39 9.31 -14.25
N LYS A 198 10.01 10.35 -13.69
CA LYS A 198 9.32 11.61 -13.40
C LYS A 198 9.21 12.51 -14.63
N GLU A 199 8.45 13.59 -14.50
CA GLU A 199 8.23 14.59 -15.55
C GLU A 199 9.54 15.22 -16.07
N ASP A 200 10.57 15.31 -15.24
CA ASP A 200 11.90 15.79 -15.62
C ASP A 200 12.69 14.78 -16.46
N GLY A 201 12.14 13.59 -16.73
CA GLY A 201 12.77 12.49 -17.43
C GLY A 201 13.77 11.70 -16.59
N GLY A 202 13.99 12.08 -15.33
CA GLY A 202 14.83 11.37 -14.37
C GLY A 202 14.20 10.04 -13.96
N LEU A 203 15.04 9.04 -13.71
CA LEU A 203 14.63 7.73 -13.20
C LEU A 203 14.91 7.68 -11.70
N TYR A 204 13.92 7.29 -10.92
CA TYR A 204 13.95 7.23 -9.46
C TYR A 204 13.47 5.86 -8.98
N ASN A 205 13.90 5.46 -7.78
CA ASN A 205 13.35 4.32 -7.06
C ASN A 205 12.31 4.86 -6.07
N VAL A 206 11.04 4.55 -6.29
CA VAL A 206 9.92 5.09 -5.51
C VAL A 206 9.02 3.98 -4.98
N GLY A 207 8.31 4.27 -3.90
CA GLY A 207 7.23 3.45 -3.41
C GLY A 207 6.05 4.30 -2.95
N PHE A 208 4.97 3.64 -2.58
CA PHE A 208 3.76 4.30 -2.11
C PHE A 208 3.34 3.74 -0.75
N LEU A 209 3.04 4.64 0.18
CA LEU A 209 2.19 4.33 1.30
C LEU A 209 0.75 4.49 0.81
N VAL A 210 0.00 3.40 0.77
CA VAL A 210 -1.42 3.40 0.43
C VAL A 210 -2.21 3.08 1.68
N ARG A 211 -3.06 4.02 2.10
CA ARG A 211 -3.88 3.85 3.32
C ARG A 211 -5.16 3.08 3.00
N ARG A 212 -5.76 2.53 4.03
CA ARG A 212 -7.01 1.74 3.92
C ARG A 212 -8.22 2.54 3.41
N ASP A 213 -8.16 3.86 3.42
CA ASP A 213 -9.17 4.75 2.83
C ASP A 213 -8.93 5.05 1.33
N GLY A 214 -7.83 4.52 0.77
CA GLY A 214 -7.40 4.72 -0.61
C GLY A 214 -6.58 5.98 -0.84
N SER A 215 -6.32 6.79 0.18
CA SER A 215 -5.35 7.88 0.08
C SER A 215 -3.94 7.30 -0.02
N TYR A 216 -3.05 8.00 -0.73
CA TYR A 216 -1.68 7.54 -0.87
C TYR A 216 -0.69 8.70 -0.86
N GLU A 217 0.54 8.39 -0.48
CA GLU A 217 1.70 9.27 -0.58
C GLU A 217 2.89 8.51 -1.15
N MET A 218 3.70 9.20 -1.95
CA MET A 218 4.91 8.64 -2.55
C MET A 218 6.12 8.91 -1.64
N TYR A 219 6.99 7.92 -1.52
CA TYR A 219 8.31 8.06 -0.92
C TYR A 219 9.40 7.64 -1.92
N GLU A 220 10.62 8.12 -1.72
CA GLU A 220 11.70 7.98 -2.68
C GLU A 220 12.98 7.50 -1.97
N LYS A 221 13.75 6.67 -2.66
CA LYS A 221 15.12 6.33 -2.23
C LYS A 221 16.02 7.56 -2.36
N VAL A 222 16.59 7.99 -1.25
CA VAL A 222 17.48 9.17 -1.19
C VAL A 222 18.90 8.80 -1.61
N HIS A 223 19.44 7.71 -1.04
CA HIS A 223 20.77 7.21 -1.34
C HIS A 223 20.71 6.05 -2.32
N VAL A 224 21.01 6.34 -3.56
CA VAL A 224 21.11 5.34 -4.64
C VAL A 224 22.45 4.64 -4.55
N THR A 225 22.48 3.32 -4.72
CA THR A 225 23.73 2.58 -4.69
C THR A 225 24.62 2.89 -5.92
N PRO A 226 25.93 2.73 -5.83
CA PRO A 226 26.81 2.92 -6.99
C PRO A 226 26.42 2.07 -8.20
N ASP A 227 25.91 0.84 -7.98
CA ASP A 227 25.49 -0.05 -9.05
C ASP A 227 24.18 0.43 -9.71
N GLU A 228 23.21 0.93 -8.95
CA GLU A 228 21.99 1.53 -9.50
C GLU A 228 22.30 2.78 -10.34
N ILE A 229 23.28 3.61 -9.92
CA ILE A 229 23.73 4.76 -10.70
C ILE A 229 24.39 4.31 -12.00
N LYS A 230 25.34 3.38 -11.91
CA LYS A 230 26.17 2.95 -13.02
C LYS A 230 25.37 2.16 -14.07
N SER A 231 24.56 1.19 -13.64
CA SER A 231 23.87 0.27 -14.52
C SER A 231 22.54 0.82 -15.02
N TRP A 232 21.84 1.59 -14.20
CA TRP A 232 20.46 2.03 -14.49
C TRP A 232 20.31 3.54 -14.65
N GLY A 233 21.28 4.32 -14.17
CA GLY A 233 21.22 5.78 -14.22
C GLY A 233 20.14 6.34 -13.28
N LEU A 234 19.94 5.72 -12.12
CA LEU A 234 19.01 6.22 -11.11
C LEU A 234 19.50 7.52 -10.47
N SER A 235 18.55 8.38 -10.17
CA SER A 235 18.76 9.60 -9.39
C SER A 235 18.22 9.41 -7.97
N GLY A 236 18.87 10.01 -6.99
CA GLY A 236 18.41 10.03 -5.60
C GLY A 236 17.28 11.01 -5.37
N GLY A 237 16.38 10.65 -4.44
CA GLY A 237 15.37 11.54 -3.90
C GLY A 237 15.99 12.70 -3.10
N LYS A 238 15.17 13.69 -2.74
CA LYS A 238 15.67 14.93 -2.13
C LYS A 238 15.32 15.08 -0.65
N MET A 239 14.38 14.30 -0.14
CA MET A 239 13.89 14.46 1.25
C MET A 239 13.35 13.16 1.82
N VAL A 240 13.38 13.10 3.14
CA VAL A 240 12.68 12.12 3.94
C VAL A 240 11.60 12.80 4.76
N GLN A 241 10.51 12.09 5.03
CA GLN A 241 9.40 12.59 5.83
C GLN A 241 8.75 11.47 6.60
N THR A 242 8.02 11.83 7.64
CA THR A 242 7.12 10.92 8.34
C THR A 242 5.74 10.97 7.71
N PHE A 243 4.99 9.89 7.89
CA PHE A 243 3.63 9.74 7.38
C PHE A 243 2.69 9.46 8.55
N ASP A 244 1.60 10.22 8.62
CA ASP A 244 0.54 9.95 9.58
C ASP A 244 -0.40 8.86 9.02
N THR A 245 -0.72 7.89 9.87
CA THR A 245 -1.71 6.85 9.58
C THR A 245 -2.73 6.77 10.71
N ASP A 246 -3.77 6.00 10.51
CA ASP A 246 -4.83 5.79 11.51
C ASP A 246 -4.37 5.06 12.78
N CYS A 247 -3.16 4.50 12.81
CA CYS A 247 -2.68 3.70 13.93
C CYS A 247 -1.27 4.04 14.42
N ALA A 248 -0.44 4.71 13.60
CA ALA A 248 0.93 5.11 13.97
C ALA A 248 1.45 6.23 13.08
N LYS A 249 2.44 6.98 13.56
CA LYS A 249 3.31 7.82 12.74
C LYS A 249 4.49 6.98 12.28
N ILE A 250 4.67 6.85 10.97
CA ILE A 250 5.66 5.95 10.38
C ILE A 250 6.71 6.69 9.56
N GLY A 251 7.87 6.08 9.42
CA GLY A 251 8.90 6.44 8.46
C GLY A 251 9.11 5.32 7.46
N ILE A 252 9.60 5.64 6.27
CA ILE A 252 9.95 4.64 5.25
C ILE A 252 11.30 5.01 4.65
N LEU A 253 12.24 4.05 4.69
CA LEU A 253 13.57 4.15 4.05
C LEU A 253 13.77 2.95 3.14
N ILE A 254 14.27 3.17 1.93
CA ILE A 254 14.45 2.09 0.96
C ILE A 254 15.89 1.54 1.05
N CYS A 255 16.02 0.28 1.49
CA CYS A 255 17.23 -0.53 1.42
C CYS A 255 18.48 0.22 1.93
N TYR A 256 19.37 0.68 1.04
CA TYR A 256 20.61 1.36 1.33
C TYR A 256 20.44 2.61 2.21
N ASP A 257 19.30 3.29 2.14
CA ASP A 257 19.00 4.46 2.98
C ASP A 257 19.11 4.17 4.48
N VAL A 258 18.80 2.94 4.92
CA VAL A 258 18.88 2.57 6.35
C VAL A 258 20.32 2.58 6.88
N GLU A 259 21.32 2.49 6.00
CA GLU A 259 22.72 2.57 6.39
C GLU A 259 23.17 3.99 6.82
N PHE A 260 22.35 5.02 6.52
CA PHE A 260 22.62 6.43 6.86
C PHE A 260 21.78 6.85 8.08
N PRO A 261 22.40 6.97 9.28
CA PRO A 261 21.69 7.23 10.54
C PRO A 261 20.95 8.56 10.55
N GLU A 262 21.41 9.54 9.80
CA GLU A 262 20.84 10.89 9.74
C GLU A 262 19.37 10.85 9.27
N LEU A 263 19.06 10.01 8.29
CA LEU A 263 17.71 9.94 7.73
C LEU A 263 16.70 9.48 8.76
N SER A 264 17.01 8.41 9.50
CA SER A 264 16.15 7.89 10.55
C SER A 264 16.04 8.85 11.74
N ARG A 265 17.13 9.55 12.09
CA ARG A 265 17.11 10.56 13.16
C ARG A 265 16.20 11.73 12.81
N ILE A 266 16.26 12.25 11.59
CA ILE A 266 15.34 13.31 11.13
C ILE A 266 13.87 12.89 11.31
N MET A 267 13.53 11.67 10.96
CA MET A 267 12.17 11.15 11.13
C MET A 267 11.81 10.88 12.59
N ALA A 268 12.75 10.40 13.40
CA ALA A 268 12.55 10.22 14.84
C ALA A 268 12.24 11.55 15.54
N ASP A 269 12.96 12.63 15.20
CA ASP A 269 12.71 13.96 15.72
C ASP A 269 11.32 14.51 15.31
N GLN A 270 10.74 13.98 14.25
CA GLN A 270 9.36 14.26 13.81
C GLN A 270 8.32 13.36 14.51
N GLY A 271 8.74 12.47 15.42
CA GLY A 271 7.87 11.59 16.19
C GLY A 271 7.55 10.26 15.54
N MET A 272 8.40 9.76 14.64
CA MET A 272 8.29 8.41 14.07
C MET A 272 8.27 7.34 15.15
N GLN A 273 7.31 6.42 15.04
CA GLN A 273 7.16 5.28 15.97
C GLN A 273 7.61 3.96 15.33
N ILE A 274 7.40 3.82 14.02
CA ILE A 274 7.75 2.62 13.25
C ILE A 274 8.48 3.04 11.98
N LEU A 275 9.66 2.47 11.75
CA LEU A 275 10.40 2.61 10.50
C LEU A 275 10.21 1.35 9.64
N PHE A 276 9.73 1.50 8.44
CA PHE A 276 9.62 0.43 7.45
C PHE A 276 10.77 0.50 6.44
N VAL A 277 11.37 -0.66 6.16
CA VAL A 277 12.53 -0.75 5.24
C VAL A 277 12.30 -1.88 4.23
N PRO A 278 11.66 -1.59 3.09
CA PRO A 278 11.71 -2.50 1.95
C PRO A 278 13.14 -2.59 1.42
N PHE A 279 13.62 -3.80 1.14
CA PHE A 279 14.98 -3.97 0.63
C PHE A 279 15.08 -5.10 -0.40
N LEU A 280 16.15 -5.02 -1.22
CA LEU A 280 16.61 -6.08 -2.10
C LEU A 280 18.12 -6.14 -2.00
N THR A 281 18.66 -7.29 -1.67
CA THR A 281 20.11 -7.54 -1.58
C THR A 281 20.50 -8.82 -2.30
N ASP A 282 21.61 -8.78 -3.02
CA ASP A 282 22.13 -9.87 -3.83
C ASP A 282 22.99 -10.86 -3.03
N THR A 283 23.59 -10.38 -1.94
CA THR A 283 24.54 -11.15 -1.14
C THR A 283 24.17 -11.12 0.34
N GLN A 284 24.67 -12.10 1.06
CA GLN A 284 24.57 -12.12 2.52
C GLN A 284 25.28 -10.91 3.15
N ASN A 285 26.34 -10.39 2.53
CA ASN A 285 27.03 -9.19 3.01
C ASN A 285 26.14 -7.94 2.89
N GLY A 286 25.45 -7.78 1.74
CA GLY A 286 24.48 -6.70 1.52
C GLY A 286 23.34 -6.77 2.54
N TYR A 287 22.75 -7.95 2.70
CA TYR A 287 21.72 -8.20 3.71
C TYR A 287 22.22 -7.86 5.12
N SER A 288 23.44 -8.30 5.49
CA SER A 288 23.97 -8.07 6.84
C SER A 288 24.11 -6.56 7.14
N ARG A 289 24.50 -5.74 6.17
CA ARG A 289 24.54 -4.27 6.34
C ARG A 289 23.14 -3.72 6.63
N VAL A 290 22.16 -4.04 5.79
CA VAL A 290 20.78 -3.58 5.97
C VAL A 290 20.23 -4.01 7.34
N ARG A 291 20.40 -5.29 7.68
CA ARG A 291 19.90 -5.86 8.94
C ARG A 291 20.53 -5.21 10.18
N VAL A 292 21.83 -5.11 10.21
CA VAL A 292 22.54 -4.57 11.37
C VAL A 292 22.24 -3.07 11.54
N CYS A 293 22.22 -2.32 10.43
CA CYS A 293 21.83 -0.92 10.47
C CYS A 293 20.37 -0.76 10.90
N ALA A 294 19.44 -1.54 10.39
CA ALA A 294 18.03 -1.51 10.81
C ALA A 294 17.88 -1.74 12.33
N GLN A 295 18.60 -2.72 12.87
CA GLN A 295 18.59 -2.97 14.31
C GLN A 295 19.20 -1.79 15.10
N ALA A 296 20.29 -1.18 14.61
CA ALA A 296 20.86 0.01 15.22
C ALA A 296 19.86 1.18 15.22
N ARG A 297 19.10 1.39 14.12
CA ARG A 297 18.07 2.44 14.05
C ARG A 297 16.96 2.24 15.10
N ALA A 298 16.60 0.98 15.39
CA ALA A 298 15.62 0.68 16.42
C ALA A 298 16.12 1.11 17.81
N ILE A 299 17.38 0.81 18.11
CA ILE A 299 18.00 1.10 19.42
C ILE A 299 18.23 2.59 19.60
N GLU A 300 18.88 3.25 18.64
CA GLU A 300 19.29 4.65 18.78
C GLU A 300 18.15 5.67 18.69
N ASN A 301 17.01 5.28 18.09
CA ASN A 301 15.83 6.14 17.95
C ASN A 301 14.63 5.69 18.79
N GLU A 302 14.80 4.66 19.62
CA GLU A 302 13.74 4.10 20.48
C GLU A 302 12.43 3.82 19.72
N CYS A 303 12.55 3.22 18.52
CA CYS A 303 11.42 2.92 17.64
C CYS A 303 11.42 1.46 17.20
N PHE A 304 10.30 1.01 16.62
CA PHE A 304 10.26 -0.27 15.94
C PHE A 304 10.82 -0.14 14.53
N VAL A 305 11.56 -1.15 14.06
CA VAL A 305 12.03 -1.20 12.67
C VAL A 305 11.61 -2.51 12.03
N VAL A 306 10.98 -2.40 10.87
CA VAL A 306 10.35 -3.50 10.14
C VAL A 306 11.02 -3.61 8.79
N ILE A 307 11.69 -4.74 8.50
CA ILE A 307 12.38 -4.94 7.23
C ILE A 307 11.76 -6.09 6.43
N ALA A 308 11.52 -5.90 5.14
CA ALA A 308 11.05 -6.95 4.23
C ALA A 308 11.92 -7.01 2.97
N GLY A 309 12.38 -8.20 2.64
CA GLY A 309 13.27 -8.43 1.53
C GLY A 309 12.82 -9.54 0.58
N SER A 310 13.40 -9.53 -0.61
CA SER A 310 13.16 -10.54 -1.63
C SER A 310 14.17 -11.67 -1.55
N VAL A 311 13.73 -12.88 -1.92
CA VAL A 311 14.52 -14.10 -1.97
C VAL A 311 14.43 -14.76 -3.35
N GLY A 312 15.30 -15.71 -3.64
CA GLY A 312 15.28 -16.49 -4.88
C GLY A 312 16.22 -15.97 -5.96
N ASN A 313 15.95 -16.36 -7.20
CA ASN A 313 16.84 -16.07 -8.32
C ASN A 313 16.04 -15.70 -9.57
N LEU A 314 16.56 -14.70 -10.32
CA LEU A 314 16.03 -14.26 -11.62
C LEU A 314 17.16 -14.31 -12.68
N PRO A 315 17.61 -15.49 -13.14
CA PRO A 315 18.79 -15.63 -13.98
C PRO A 315 18.65 -14.98 -15.38
N ARG A 316 17.50 -14.44 -15.70
CA ARG A 316 17.20 -13.75 -16.97
C ARG A 316 16.89 -12.27 -16.81
N VAL A 317 17.15 -11.70 -15.65
CA VAL A 317 16.95 -10.27 -15.37
C VAL A 317 18.29 -9.67 -14.98
N HIS A 318 18.79 -8.79 -15.82
CA HIS A 318 20.12 -8.15 -15.60
C HIS A 318 20.17 -7.44 -14.24
N ASN A 319 21.24 -7.69 -13.48
CA ASN A 319 21.50 -7.16 -12.14
C ASN A 319 20.46 -7.56 -11.07
N MET A 320 19.67 -8.62 -11.33
CA MET A 320 18.65 -9.15 -10.42
C MET A 320 18.77 -10.68 -10.27
N ASP A 321 19.97 -11.25 -10.52
CA ASP A 321 20.17 -12.68 -10.65
C ASP A 321 19.92 -13.46 -9.36
N ILE A 322 20.38 -12.92 -8.24
CA ILE A 322 20.36 -13.57 -6.94
C ILE A 322 19.79 -12.62 -5.90
N GLN A 323 18.94 -13.12 -5.01
CA GLN A 323 18.42 -12.37 -3.87
C GLN A 323 18.63 -13.17 -2.59
N TYR A 324 19.07 -12.49 -1.54
CA TYR A 324 19.20 -13.03 -0.19
C TYR A 324 18.50 -12.14 0.81
N ALA A 325 17.61 -12.71 1.59
CA ALA A 325 16.90 -11.96 2.63
C ALA A 325 16.51 -12.82 3.83
N GLN A 326 16.39 -12.16 4.95
CA GLN A 326 15.67 -12.60 6.13
C GLN A 326 14.92 -11.39 6.69
N SER A 327 13.62 -11.34 6.42
CA SER A 327 12.75 -10.27 6.89
C SER A 327 12.57 -10.32 8.40
N GLY A 328 12.32 -9.18 9.04
CA GLY A 328 12.22 -9.17 10.49
C GLY A 328 11.66 -7.87 11.09
N VAL A 329 11.39 -7.95 12.39
CA VAL A 329 10.94 -6.83 13.22
C VAL A 329 11.91 -6.66 14.37
N PHE A 330 12.48 -5.46 14.48
CA PHE A 330 13.45 -5.08 15.51
C PHE A 330 12.84 -4.08 16.47
N THR A 331 13.33 -4.11 17.70
CA THR A 331 12.86 -3.28 18.81
C THR A 331 14.05 -2.59 19.48
N PRO A 332 13.83 -1.57 20.29
CA PRO A 332 14.80 -1.15 21.30
C PRO A 332 15.24 -2.33 22.18
N CYS A 333 16.37 -2.18 22.87
CA CYS A 333 16.91 -3.21 23.79
C CYS A 333 16.66 -2.89 25.27
N ASP A 334 15.64 -2.07 25.57
CA ASP A 334 15.27 -1.73 26.94
C ASP A 334 14.51 -2.85 27.65
N PHE A 335 14.34 -2.72 28.98
CA PHE A 335 13.73 -3.77 29.83
C PHE A 335 12.35 -4.27 29.36
N ALA A 336 11.59 -3.44 28.65
CA ALA A 336 10.27 -3.82 28.11
C ALA A 336 10.35 -4.66 26.82
N PHE A 337 11.54 -4.81 26.24
CA PHE A 337 11.75 -5.44 24.94
C PHE A 337 12.67 -6.66 25.03
N PRO A 338 12.73 -7.50 24.00
CA PRO A 338 13.71 -8.59 23.93
C PRO A 338 15.15 -8.08 24.07
N THR A 339 15.97 -8.75 24.86
CA THR A 339 17.35 -8.33 25.17
C THR A 339 18.29 -8.27 23.94
N ASP A 340 17.94 -8.99 22.89
CA ASP A 340 18.67 -8.97 21.61
C ASP A 340 18.03 -8.04 20.56
N GLY A 341 17.00 -7.25 20.94
CA GLY A 341 16.32 -6.31 20.07
C GLY A 341 15.57 -6.96 18.89
N LYS A 342 15.24 -8.26 18.98
CA LYS A 342 14.53 -8.99 17.93
C LYS A 342 13.14 -9.39 18.41
N ARG A 343 12.12 -8.86 17.78
CA ARG A 343 10.74 -9.26 18.01
C ARG A 343 10.37 -10.52 17.23
N ALA A 344 10.72 -10.54 15.95
CA ALA A 344 10.47 -11.67 15.05
C ALA A 344 11.42 -11.63 13.86
N GLU A 345 11.80 -12.78 13.35
CA GLU A 345 12.58 -12.94 12.11
C GLU A 345 12.00 -14.09 11.28
N ALA A 346 11.93 -13.90 9.96
CA ALA A 346 11.53 -14.92 9.01
C ALA A 346 12.60 -16.02 8.88
N THR A 347 12.25 -17.16 8.30
CA THR A 347 13.22 -18.16 7.89
C THR A 347 14.05 -17.59 6.72
N PRO A 348 15.40 -17.63 6.77
CA PRO A 348 16.23 -17.12 5.69
C PRO A 348 15.88 -17.77 4.34
N ASN A 349 15.87 -16.99 3.28
CA ASN A 349 15.67 -17.45 1.90
C ASN A 349 14.42 -18.31 1.64
N THR A 350 13.37 -18.15 2.42
CA THR A 350 12.11 -18.88 2.29
C THR A 350 10.98 -17.89 2.04
N GLU A 351 10.16 -18.11 1.02
CA GLU A 351 8.97 -17.30 0.81
C GLU A 351 7.97 -17.53 1.96
N MET A 352 7.58 -16.43 2.59
CA MET A 352 6.61 -16.48 3.68
C MET A 352 6.06 -15.11 4.02
N ILE A 353 4.94 -15.09 4.73
CA ILE A 353 4.52 -13.92 5.51
C ILE A 353 5.02 -14.08 6.94
N LEU A 354 5.43 -12.96 7.54
CA LEU A 354 5.71 -12.86 8.96
C LEU A 354 4.75 -11.83 9.55
N VAL A 355 3.96 -12.22 10.55
CA VAL A 355 3.04 -11.32 11.24
C VAL A 355 3.53 -11.11 12.68
N SER A 356 3.61 -9.87 13.11
CA SER A 356 4.10 -9.49 14.44
C SER A 356 3.27 -8.36 15.08
#